data_9ebe32abc8dfc90bcd1a4ae890cd9acf
#
_entry.id   9ebe32abc8dfc90bcd1a4ae890cd9acf
#
_cell.length_a   1.000
_cell.length_b   1.000
_cell.length_c   1.000
_cell.angle_alpha   90.00
_cell.angle_beta   90.00
_cell.angle_gamma   90.00
#
_symmetry.space_group_name_H-M   'P 1'
#
loop_
_entity.id
_entity.type
_entity.pdbx_description
1 polymer ?
#
loop_
_entity_poly.entity_id
_entity_poly.type
_entity_poly.pdbx_seq_one_letter_code
_entity_poly.pdbx_strand_id
1 'polypeptide(L)'
;MIKVNKTPPRPPRKSREEAQTDDRADLLRRLFAVAISVGAATTLYQMRWVQDGRPPCIAEYQQLLILVAAMAATVLSWDGYLWSIEQRPLRNFWRFTIDILLVFIYLFLLITSKLLTWWLFTHALIYLLYAVWDFLSVRDWIATFYPPDTPPDTFTIRGVYVEGFKDGAIESRGPIITLVWGVYFWTLCGLNYLIVPRFSGLGLRDYIVATAALVVQGLYLYRQDKIIRYSMRQRIAWIAILLLADAAYLGWLPTDLTIWKWVGPYIGSASCAP
;
A
#
# COMPACT_ATOMS: atom_id res chain seq x y z
N MET A 1 17.14 37.11 50.43
CA MET A 1 16.83 36.83 49.00
C MET A 1 15.95 35.59 48.93
N ILE A 2 14.65 35.76 48.69
CA ILE A 2 13.69 34.66 48.58
C ILE A 2 13.70 34.18 47.14
N LYS A 3 14.22 32.96 46.88
CA LYS A 3 14.10 32.29 45.57
C LYS A 3 12.64 31.89 45.36
N VAL A 4 11.91 32.67 44.59
CA VAL A 4 10.58 32.29 44.12
C VAL A 4 10.75 31.14 43.11
N ASN A 5 10.44 29.93 43.57
CA ASN A 5 10.43 28.75 42.76
C ASN A 5 9.22 28.85 41.80
N LYS A 6 9.41 29.41 40.59
CA LYS A 6 8.37 29.48 39.58
C LYS A 6 8.16 28.05 39.04
N THR A 7 7.15 27.37 39.58
CA THR A 7 6.63 26.14 38.98
C THR A 7 6.27 26.44 37.51
N PRO A 8 6.77 25.64 36.56
CA PRO A 8 6.41 25.87 35.15
C PRO A 8 4.89 25.82 34.98
N PRO A 9 4.31 26.68 34.16
CA PRO A 9 2.87 26.68 33.93
C PRO A 9 2.43 25.33 33.44
N ARG A 10 1.38 24.76 34.01
CA ARG A 10 0.80 23.48 33.54
C ARG A 10 0.40 23.64 32.08
N PRO A 11 0.74 22.67 31.23
CA PRO A 11 0.29 22.68 29.84
C PRO A 11 -1.25 22.80 29.79
N PRO A 12 -1.81 23.51 28.84
CA PRO A 12 -3.25 23.66 28.70
C PRO A 12 -3.90 22.28 28.59
N ARG A 13 -5.00 22.06 29.30
CA ARG A 13 -5.74 20.80 29.30
C ARG A 13 -6.34 20.61 27.91
N LYS A 14 -5.95 19.53 27.20
CA LYS A 14 -6.52 19.17 25.91
C LYS A 14 -8.04 19.07 25.99
N SER A 15 -8.73 19.45 24.93
CA SER A 15 -10.17 19.23 24.82
C SER A 15 -10.47 17.74 24.81
N ARG A 16 -11.70 17.35 25.17
CA ARG A 16 -12.12 15.93 25.15
C ARG A 16 -12.01 15.33 23.75
N GLU A 17 -12.27 16.13 22.74
CA GLU A 17 -12.19 15.71 21.34
C GLU A 17 -10.74 15.45 20.89
N GLU A 18 -9.81 16.33 21.29
CA GLU A 18 -8.37 16.14 21.03
C GLU A 18 -7.83 14.90 21.73
N ALA A 19 -8.20 14.66 22.98
CA ALA A 19 -7.81 13.45 23.70
C ALA A 19 -8.33 12.18 23.01
N GLN A 20 -9.59 12.15 22.59
CA GLN A 20 -10.16 11.02 21.88
C GLN A 20 -9.49 10.77 20.52
N THR A 21 -9.08 11.82 19.83
CA THR A 21 -8.38 11.71 18.53
C THR A 21 -6.98 11.13 18.72
N ASP A 22 -6.27 11.55 19.75
CA ASP A 22 -4.94 11.02 20.10
C ASP A 22 -5.03 9.54 20.49
N ASP A 23 -6.04 9.15 21.30
CA ASP A 23 -6.28 7.76 21.69
C ASP A 23 -6.55 6.85 20.48
N ARG A 24 -7.33 7.34 19.52
CA ARG A 24 -7.59 6.60 18.25
C ARG A 24 -6.31 6.40 17.44
N ALA A 25 -5.49 7.45 17.32
CA ALA A 25 -4.23 7.39 16.61
C ALA A 25 -3.25 6.42 17.28
N ASP A 26 -3.16 6.43 18.62
CA ASP A 26 -2.30 5.53 19.37
C ASP A 26 -2.77 4.07 19.27
N LEU A 27 -4.07 3.83 19.37
CA LEU A 27 -4.65 2.49 19.16
C LEU A 27 -4.29 1.94 17.78
N LEU A 28 -4.44 2.74 16.72
CA LEU A 28 -4.08 2.30 15.37
C LEU A 28 -2.59 2.00 15.22
N ARG A 29 -1.72 2.82 15.81
CA ARG A 29 -0.26 2.56 15.81
C ARG A 29 0.07 1.21 16.43
N ARG A 30 -0.53 0.87 17.56
CA ARG A 30 -0.33 -0.40 18.25
C ARG A 30 -0.90 -1.57 17.43
N LEU A 31 -2.12 -1.46 16.94
CA LEU A 31 -2.74 -2.49 16.10
C LEU A 31 -1.93 -2.78 14.84
N PHE A 32 -1.41 -1.73 14.19
CA PHE A 32 -0.58 -1.88 13.01
C PHE A 32 0.73 -2.61 13.30
N ALA A 33 1.44 -2.20 14.36
CA ALA A 33 2.68 -2.87 14.78
C ALA A 33 2.45 -4.36 15.08
N VAL A 34 1.36 -4.69 15.79
CA VAL A 34 0.98 -6.07 16.08
C VAL A 34 0.64 -6.82 14.81
N ALA A 35 -0.17 -6.24 13.92
CA ALA A 35 -0.58 -6.86 12.66
C ALA A 35 0.62 -7.21 11.77
N ILE A 36 1.58 -6.28 11.60
CA ILE A 36 2.81 -6.54 10.83
C ILE A 36 3.62 -7.66 11.49
N SER A 37 3.86 -7.56 12.78
CA SER A 37 4.70 -8.53 13.50
C SER A 37 4.11 -9.93 13.44
N VAL A 38 2.80 -10.06 13.69
CA VAL A 38 2.09 -11.34 13.64
C VAL A 38 2.01 -11.86 12.20
N GLY A 39 1.67 -11.01 11.24
CA GLY A 39 1.58 -11.40 9.83
C GLY A 39 2.92 -11.90 9.27
N ALA A 40 3.99 -11.15 9.50
CA ALA A 40 5.32 -11.52 9.04
C ALA A 40 5.83 -12.80 9.75
N ALA A 41 5.70 -12.87 11.08
CA ALA A 41 6.13 -14.04 11.85
C ALA A 41 5.36 -15.30 11.46
N THR A 42 4.03 -15.21 11.31
CA THR A 42 3.19 -16.33 10.87
C THR A 42 3.59 -16.81 9.48
N THR A 43 3.80 -15.89 8.56
CA THR A 43 4.16 -16.22 7.18
C THR A 43 5.55 -16.85 7.11
N LEU A 44 6.54 -16.31 7.83
CA LEU A 44 7.88 -16.87 7.94
C LEU A 44 7.86 -18.26 8.57
N TYR A 45 7.15 -18.43 9.69
CA TYR A 45 7.03 -19.73 10.35
C TYR A 45 6.39 -20.80 9.45
N GLN A 46 5.47 -20.42 8.57
CA GLN A 46 4.86 -21.37 7.63
C GLN A 46 5.75 -21.67 6.42
N MET A 47 6.90 -21.04 6.26
CA MET A 47 7.86 -21.36 5.19
C MET A 47 8.60 -22.66 5.54
N ARG A 48 8.59 -23.61 4.60
CA ARG A 48 9.14 -24.96 4.80
C ARG A 48 10.60 -24.94 5.25
N TRP A 49 11.41 -24.10 4.63
CA TRP A 49 12.82 -23.96 4.98
C TRP A 49 13.07 -23.49 6.42
N VAL A 50 12.16 -22.66 6.97
CA VAL A 50 12.22 -22.22 8.38
C VAL A 50 11.89 -23.38 9.32
N GLN A 51 10.85 -24.16 8.97
CA GLN A 51 10.45 -25.33 9.75
C GLN A 51 11.53 -26.42 9.76
N ASP A 52 12.21 -26.59 8.61
CA ASP A 52 13.26 -27.59 8.44
C ASP A 52 14.61 -27.11 9.01
N GLY A 53 14.74 -25.86 9.43
CA GLY A 53 15.99 -25.27 9.97
C GLY A 53 17.12 -25.21 8.91
N ARG A 54 16.81 -25.12 7.64
CA ARG A 54 17.75 -25.10 6.50
C ARG A 54 17.70 -23.77 5.74
N PRO A 55 18.71 -23.42 4.94
CA PRO A 55 18.61 -22.25 4.07
C PRO A 55 17.54 -22.45 3.01
N PRO A 56 16.87 -21.36 2.54
CA PRO A 56 15.85 -21.44 1.51
C PRO A 56 16.44 -21.93 0.20
N CYS A 57 15.74 -22.81 -0.50
CA CYS A 57 16.07 -23.17 -1.87
C CYS A 57 15.53 -22.11 -2.87
N ILE A 58 15.97 -22.18 -4.14
CA ILE A 58 15.60 -21.21 -5.17
C ILE A 58 14.09 -21.02 -5.27
N ALA A 59 13.31 -22.10 -5.16
CA ALA A 59 11.85 -22.03 -5.21
C ALA A 59 11.22 -21.28 -4.03
N GLU A 60 11.90 -21.26 -2.89
CA GLU A 60 11.43 -20.64 -1.66
C GLU A 60 11.83 -19.17 -1.56
N TYR A 61 12.91 -18.77 -2.25
CA TYR A 61 13.32 -17.35 -2.35
C TYR A 61 12.21 -16.45 -2.93
N GLN A 62 11.36 -16.96 -3.80
CA GLN A 62 10.25 -16.18 -4.36
C GLN A 62 9.23 -15.79 -3.30
N GLN A 63 8.87 -16.73 -2.42
CA GLN A 63 7.94 -16.46 -1.33
C GLN A 63 8.53 -15.42 -0.37
N LEU A 64 9.83 -15.54 -0.09
CA LEU A 64 10.54 -14.55 0.71
C LEU A 64 10.54 -13.18 0.04
N LEU A 65 10.76 -13.09 -1.27
CA LEU A 65 10.75 -11.85 -2.04
C LEU A 65 9.38 -11.16 -2.02
N ILE A 66 8.30 -11.92 -2.20
CA ILE A 66 6.93 -11.39 -2.11
C ILE A 66 6.64 -10.93 -0.69
N LEU A 67 7.07 -11.67 0.34
CA LEU A 67 6.91 -11.25 1.73
C LEU A 67 7.67 -9.94 2.01
N VAL A 68 8.91 -9.83 1.55
CA VAL A 68 9.71 -8.59 1.68
C VAL A 68 9.04 -7.43 0.94
N ALA A 69 8.51 -7.67 -0.26
CA ALA A 69 7.75 -6.67 -1.00
C ALA A 69 6.47 -6.26 -0.27
N ALA A 70 5.74 -7.21 0.32
CA ALA A 70 4.56 -6.95 1.16
C ALA A 70 4.91 -6.13 2.40
N MET A 71 5.99 -6.46 3.08
CA MET A 71 6.49 -5.69 4.23
C MET A 71 6.89 -4.26 3.82
N ALA A 72 7.64 -4.12 2.73
CA ALA A 72 8.03 -2.81 2.21
C ALA A 72 6.80 -1.96 1.84
N ALA A 73 5.82 -2.54 1.14
CA ALA A 73 4.56 -1.89 0.82
C ALA A 73 3.83 -1.42 2.09
N THR A 74 3.77 -2.28 3.09
CA THR A 74 3.11 -1.99 4.36
C THR A 74 3.80 -0.85 5.11
N VAL A 75 5.13 -0.88 5.20
CA VAL A 75 5.92 0.18 5.87
C VAL A 75 5.80 1.51 5.14
N LEU A 76 5.91 1.52 3.81
CA LEU A 76 5.77 2.73 3.00
C LEU A 76 4.36 3.34 3.12
N SER A 77 3.33 2.51 3.15
CA SER A 77 1.95 2.94 3.34
C SER A 77 1.74 3.52 4.74
N TRP A 78 2.33 2.88 5.75
CA TRP A 78 2.25 3.33 7.13
C TRP A 78 2.92 4.69 7.34
N ASP A 79 4.10 4.90 6.79
CA ASP A 79 4.79 6.20 6.82
C ASP A 79 3.90 7.30 6.22
N GLY A 80 3.28 7.04 5.07
CA GLY A 80 2.32 7.97 4.46
C GLY A 80 1.09 8.23 5.31
N TYR A 81 0.61 7.21 6.01
CA TYR A 81 -0.52 7.31 6.91
C TYR A 81 -0.21 8.17 8.15
N LEU A 82 0.94 7.96 8.79
CA LEU A 82 1.38 8.78 9.94
C LEU A 82 1.44 10.27 9.58
N TRP A 83 2.07 10.58 8.46
CA TRP A 83 2.12 11.96 7.97
C TRP A 83 0.71 12.54 7.71
N SER A 84 -0.21 11.74 7.21
CA SER A 84 -1.58 12.18 6.94
C SER A 84 -2.40 12.43 8.22
N ILE A 85 -2.20 11.63 9.29
CA ILE A 85 -2.88 11.85 10.58
C ILE A 85 -2.43 13.13 11.24
N GLU A 86 -1.14 13.45 11.15
CA GLU A 86 -0.60 14.70 11.70
C GLU A 86 -1.26 15.93 11.07
N GLN A 87 -1.51 15.87 9.76
CA GLN A 87 -2.16 16.98 9.05
C GLN A 87 -3.68 17.00 9.20
N ARG A 88 -4.30 15.84 9.32
CA ARG A 88 -5.75 15.67 9.35
C ARG A 88 -6.15 14.71 10.45
N PRO A 89 -6.41 15.22 11.67
CA PRO A 89 -6.76 14.42 12.83
C PRO A 89 -7.98 13.51 12.60
N LEU A 90 -8.02 12.36 13.29
CA LEU A 90 -9.05 11.32 13.13
C LEU A 90 -10.34 11.67 13.88
N ARG A 91 -11.03 12.73 13.46
CA ARG A 91 -12.30 13.16 14.06
C ARG A 91 -13.47 12.27 13.61
N ASN A 92 -13.47 11.88 12.34
CA ASN A 92 -14.56 11.14 11.72
C ASN A 92 -14.49 9.65 12.08
N PHE A 93 -15.61 9.12 12.59
CA PHE A 93 -15.75 7.70 12.96
C PHE A 93 -15.58 6.76 11.75
N TRP A 94 -16.16 7.09 10.60
CA TRP A 94 -16.07 6.26 9.40
C TRP A 94 -14.64 6.17 8.87
N ARG A 95 -13.91 7.26 8.92
CA ARG A 95 -12.50 7.27 8.56
C ARG A 95 -11.69 6.37 9.48
N PHE A 96 -11.91 6.45 10.80
CA PHE A 96 -11.28 5.57 11.77
C PHE A 96 -11.63 4.08 11.54
N THR A 97 -12.87 3.78 11.17
CA THR A 97 -13.29 2.41 10.83
C THR A 97 -12.55 1.87 9.60
N ILE A 98 -12.37 2.70 8.56
CA ILE A 98 -11.58 2.30 7.38
C ILE A 98 -10.12 2.07 7.74
N ASP A 99 -9.56 2.87 8.65
CA ASP A 99 -8.20 2.69 9.12
C ASP A 99 -8.02 1.33 9.83
N ILE A 100 -8.95 0.95 10.68
CA ILE A 100 -8.94 -0.39 11.31
C ILE A 100 -9.02 -1.48 10.23
N LEU A 101 -9.92 -1.35 9.26
CA LEU A 101 -10.06 -2.30 8.17
C LEU A 101 -8.77 -2.41 7.35
N LEU A 102 -8.10 -1.30 7.07
CA LEU A 102 -6.81 -1.28 6.39
C LEU A 102 -5.74 -2.05 7.17
N VAL A 103 -5.69 -1.94 8.50
CA VAL A 103 -4.76 -2.71 9.34
C VAL A 103 -4.96 -4.21 9.13
N PHE A 104 -6.22 -4.69 9.12
CA PHE A 104 -6.53 -6.10 8.86
C PHE A 104 -6.17 -6.53 7.44
N ILE A 105 -6.36 -5.66 6.46
CA ILE A 105 -6.00 -5.97 5.07
C ILE A 105 -4.48 -6.00 4.89
N TYR A 106 -3.70 -5.17 5.59
CA TYR A 106 -2.25 -5.29 5.61
C TYR A 106 -1.78 -6.58 6.27
N LEU A 107 -2.43 -7.02 7.35
CA LEU A 107 -2.19 -8.35 7.91
C LEU A 107 -2.45 -9.44 6.86
N PHE A 108 -3.58 -9.33 6.15
CA PHE A 108 -3.94 -10.28 5.10
C PHE A 108 -2.97 -10.23 3.92
N LEU A 109 -2.44 -9.05 3.56
CA LEU A 109 -1.41 -8.89 2.53
C LEU A 109 -0.14 -9.70 2.85
N LEU A 110 0.29 -9.70 4.10
CA LEU A 110 1.45 -10.47 4.55
C LEU A 110 1.17 -11.98 4.48
N ILE A 111 0.01 -12.42 4.94
CA ILE A 111 -0.37 -13.85 4.96
C ILE A 111 -0.55 -14.38 3.53
N THR A 112 -1.11 -13.59 2.62
CA THR A 112 -1.34 -13.99 1.21
C THR A 112 -0.11 -13.94 0.33
N SER A 113 1.04 -13.49 0.84
CA SER A 113 2.31 -13.42 0.08
C SER A 113 2.77 -14.76 -0.52
N LYS A 114 2.16 -15.87 -0.13
CA LYS A 114 2.39 -17.20 -0.72
C LYS A 114 1.69 -17.41 -2.07
N LEU A 115 0.62 -16.67 -2.33
CA LEU A 115 -0.25 -16.84 -3.50
C LEU A 115 -0.34 -15.52 -4.27
N LEU A 116 0.36 -15.42 -5.39
CA LEU A 116 0.49 -14.20 -6.18
C LEU A 116 -0.87 -13.53 -6.48
N THR A 117 -1.86 -14.30 -6.91
CA THR A 117 -3.20 -13.76 -7.26
C THR A 117 -3.88 -13.11 -6.06
N TRP A 118 -3.89 -13.76 -4.90
CA TRP A 118 -4.47 -13.22 -3.68
C TRP A 118 -3.69 -12.02 -3.16
N TRP A 119 -2.37 -12.05 -3.28
CA TRP A 119 -1.51 -10.94 -2.91
C TRP A 119 -1.79 -9.69 -3.77
N LEU A 120 -1.91 -9.85 -5.09
CA LEU A 120 -2.28 -8.76 -5.99
C LEU A 120 -3.71 -8.26 -5.76
N PHE A 121 -4.67 -9.15 -5.52
CA PHE A 121 -6.04 -8.78 -5.15
C PHE A 121 -6.06 -7.94 -3.87
N THR A 122 -5.26 -8.33 -2.88
CA THR A 122 -5.17 -7.58 -1.62
C THR A 122 -4.59 -6.18 -1.83
N HIS A 123 -3.57 -6.04 -2.70
CA HIS A 123 -3.07 -4.71 -3.09
C HIS A 123 -4.16 -3.87 -3.76
N ALA A 124 -4.88 -4.43 -4.72
CA ALA A 124 -5.96 -3.73 -5.40
C ALA A 124 -7.07 -3.29 -4.41
N LEU A 125 -7.40 -4.13 -3.44
CA LEU A 125 -8.36 -3.82 -2.39
C LEU A 125 -7.88 -2.68 -1.46
N ILE A 126 -6.59 -2.66 -1.11
CA ILE A 126 -5.98 -1.54 -0.35
C ILE A 126 -6.21 -0.22 -1.06
N TYR A 127 -5.97 -0.17 -2.38
CA TYR A 127 -6.17 1.07 -3.15
C TYR A 127 -7.64 1.49 -3.25
N LEU A 128 -8.57 0.54 -3.30
CA LEU A 128 -10.00 0.84 -3.23
C LEU A 128 -10.35 1.50 -1.88
N LEU A 129 -9.88 0.94 -0.78
CA LEU A 129 -10.11 1.51 0.54
C LEU A 129 -9.40 2.87 0.72
N TYR A 130 -8.20 3.03 0.19
CA TYR A 130 -7.54 4.33 0.17
C TYR A 130 -8.31 5.37 -0.63
N ALA A 131 -8.94 5.00 -1.75
CA ALA A 131 -9.78 5.94 -2.50
C ALA A 131 -10.97 6.43 -1.66
N VAL A 132 -11.63 5.52 -0.92
CA VAL A 132 -12.71 5.88 0.01
C VAL A 132 -12.18 6.73 1.18
N TRP A 133 -11.03 6.35 1.73
CA TRP A 133 -10.37 7.07 2.82
C TRP A 133 -9.97 8.50 2.42
N ASP A 134 -9.35 8.65 1.25
CA ASP A 134 -8.98 9.96 0.70
C ASP A 134 -10.23 10.82 0.46
N PHE A 135 -11.32 10.22 -0.05
CA PHE A 135 -12.59 10.92 -0.23
C PHE A 135 -13.13 11.47 1.10
N LEU A 136 -13.21 10.63 2.14
CA LEU A 136 -13.67 11.06 3.45
C LEU A 136 -12.76 12.13 4.06
N SER A 137 -11.46 12.00 3.87
CA SER A 137 -10.47 12.97 4.36
C SER A 137 -10.64 14.34 3.71
N VAL A 138 -10.85 14.40 2.40
CA VAL A 138 -11.10 15.65 1.68
C VAL A 138 -12.44 16.25 2.07
N ARG A 139 -13.47 15.42 2.20
CA ARG A 139 -14.80 15.86 2.65
C ARG A 139 -14.74 16.49 4.05
N ASP A 140 -14.05 15.86 4.99
CA ASP A 140 -13.88 16.40 6.34
C ASP A 140 -13.09 17.72 6.35
N TRP A 141 -12.07 17.81 5.49
CA TRP A 141 -11.29 19.02 5.33
C TRP A 141 -12.17 20.16 4.78
N ILE A 142 -12.93 19.93 3.72
CA ILE A 142 -13.88 20.89 3.16
C ILE A 142 -14.85 21.37 4.23
N ALA A 143 -15.46 20.45 5.00
CA ALA A 143 -16.41 20.77 6.06
C ALA A 143 -15.80 21.63 7.18
N THR A 144 -14.48 21.57 7.37
CA THR A 144 -13.78 22.32 8.42
C THR A 144 -13.40 23.75 7.98
N PHE A 145 -13.03 23.92 6.72
CA PHE A 145 -12.45 25.18 6.23
C PHE A 145 -13.36 26.01 5.34
N TYR A 146 -14.43 25.42 4.81
CA TYR A 146 -15.40 26.16 3.99
C TYR A 146 -16.53 26.76 4.84
N PRO A 147 -17.09 27.91 4.41
CA PRO A 147 -18.22 28.54 5.08
C PRO A 147 -19.43 27.61 5.19
N PRO A 148 -20.29 27.80 6.21
CA PRO A 148 -21.51 27.00 6.37
C PRO A 148 -22.48 27.08 5.18
N ASP A 149 -22.36 28.11 4.34
CA ASP A 149 -23.18 28.31 3.15
C ASP A 149 -22.63 27.58 1.91
N THR A 150 -21.60 26.75 2.06
CA THR A 150 -21.02 25.97 0.95
C THR A 150 -22.09 25.03 0.38
N PRO A 151 -22.32 25.06 -0.96
CA PRO A 151 -23.32 24.22 -1.58
C PRO A 151 -23.13 22.73 -1.27
N PRO A 152 -24.21 21.98 -0.95
CA PRO A 152 -24.11 20.56 -0.62
C PRO A 152 -23.49 19.71 -1.73
N ASP A 153 -23.57 20.14 -2.98
CA ASP A 153 -22.96 19.46 -4.12
C ASP A 153 -21.43 19.41 -4.05
N THR A 154 -20.78 20.32 -3.32
CA THR A 154 -19.33 20.32 -3.09
C THR A 154 -18.87 19.09 -2.31
N PHE A 155 -19.75 18.48 -1.52
CA PHE A 155 -19.46 17.28 -0.71
C PHE A 155 -19.81 15.97 -1.41
N THR A 156 -20.26 16.03 -2.66
CA THR A 156 -20.55 14.84 -3.47
C THR A 156 -19.29 14.24 -4.06
N ILE A 157 -19.37 12.98 -4.50
CA ILE A 157 -18.28 12.32 -5.24
C ILE A 157 -17.86 13.18 -6.44
N ARG A 158 -18.82 13.74 -7.17
CA ARG A 158 -18.56 14.62 -8.30
C ARG A 158 -17.81 15.89 -7.88
N GLY A 159 -18.26 16.57 -6.82
CA GLY A 159 -17.61 17.78 -6.30
C GLY A 159 -16.17 17.52 -5.88
N VAL A 160 -15.91 16.41 -5.17
CA VAL A 160 -14.55 16.06 -4.70
C VAL A 160 -13.63 15.64 -5.85
N TYR A 161 -14.08 14.75 -6.74
CA TYR A 161 -13.20 14.15 -7.75
C TYR A 161 -13.16 14.91 -9.08
N VAL A 162 -14.21 15.59 -9.45
CA VAL A 162 -14.31 16.28 -10.75
C VAL A 162 -14.15 17.78 -10.61
N GLU A 163 -14.96 18.42 -9.78
CA GLU A 163 -14.96 19.89 -9.65
C GLU A 163 -13.75 20.38 -8.88
N GLY A 164 -13.41 19.75 -7.75
CA GLY A 164 -12.20 20.05 -7.04
C GLY A 164 -10.91 19.85 -7.86
N PHE A 165 -10.94 18.95 -8.85
CA PHE A 165 -9.84 18.79 -9.80
C PHE A 165 -9.77 19.95 -10.80
N LYS A 166 -10.91 20.41 -11.31
CA LYS A 166 -10.98 21.55 -12.23
C LYS A 166 -10.51 22.84 -11.58
N ASP A 167 -10.94 23.08 -10.35
CA ASP A 167 -10.58 24.29 -9.60
C ASP A 167 -9.14 24.27 -9.10
N GLY A 168 -8.41 23.17 -9.33
CA GLY A 168 -7.02 23.05 -8.95
C GLY A 168 -6.78 22.95 -7.45
N ALA A 169 -7.83 22.68 -6.66
CA ALA A 169 -7.71 22.52 -5.22
C ALA A 169 -6.71 21.41 -4.89
N ILE A 170 -5.68 21.75 -4.14
CA ILE A 170 -4.54 20.89 -3.82
C ILE A 170 -5.01 19.62 -3.11
N GLU A 171 -6.00 19.75 -2.26
CA GLU A 171 -6.55 18.71 -1.40
C GLU A 171 -7.33 17.65 -2.17
N SER A 172 -8.00 18.02 -3.25
CA SER A 172 -8.77 17.09 -4.08
C SER A 172 -7.90 16.23 -5.01
N ARG A 173 -6.64 16.61 -5.24
CA ARG A 173 -5.72 15.84 -6.08
C ARG A 173 -5.31 14.50 -5.47
N GLY A 174 -5.30 14.40 -4.14
CA GLY A 174 -4.99 13.16 -3.44
C GLY A 174 -5.89 12.00 -3.86
N PRO A 175 -7.22 12.13 -3.78
CA PRO A 175 -8.17 11.12 -4.20
C PRO A 175 -7.99 10.66 -5.66
N ILE A 176 -7.76 11.60 -6.57
CA ILE A 176 -7.55 11.27 -7.99
C ILE A 176 -6.27 10.47 -8.21
N ILE A 177 -5.17 10.85 -7.55
CA ILE A 177 -3.92 10.10 -7.60
C ILE A 177 -4.16 8.65 -7.15
N THR A 178 -4.83 8.48 -6.01
CA THR A 178 -5.13 7.15 -5.46
C THR A 178 -6.03 6.34 -6.39
N LEU A 179 -7.05 6.97 -6.99
CA LEU A 179 -7.95 6.30 -7.92
C LEU A 179 -7.21 5.83 -9.19
N VAL A 180 -6.39 6.68 -9.78
CA VAL A 180 -5.65 6.37 -11.02
C VAL A 180 -4.64 5.25 -10.78
N TRP A 181 -3.89 5.30 -9.68
CA TRP A 181 -2.99 4.20 -9.31
C TRP A 181 -3.75 2.94 -8.88
N GLY A 182 -4.93 3.08 -8.30
CA GLY A 182 -5.84 1.98 -8.02
C GLY A 182 -6.22 1.21 -9.29
N VAL A 183 -6.53 1.93 -10.38
CA VAL A 183 -6.79 1.31 -11.69
C VAL A 183 -5.60 0.48 -12.16
N TYR A 184 -4.37 0.97 -11.98
CA TYR A 184 -3.17 0.17 -12.29
C TYR A 184 -3.14 -1.16 -11.54
N PHE A 185 -3.31 -1.15 -10.21
CA PHE A 185 -3.26 -2.37 -9.41
C PHE A 185 -4.42 -3.32 -9.72
N TRP A 186 -5.61 -2.82 -10.00
CA TRP A 186 -6.74 -3.63 -10.45
C TRP A 186 -6.49 -4.24 -11.82
N THR A 187 -5.91 -3.49 -12.75
CA THR A 187 -5.54 -4.02 -14.09
C THR A 187 -4.46 -5.08 -13.97
N LEU A 188 -3.43 -4.83 -13.17
CA LEU A 188 -2.37 -5.81 -12.90
C LEU A 188 -2.93 -7.10 -12.28
N CYS A 189 -3.84 -6.98 -11.31
CA CYS A 189 -4.53 -8.12 -10.71
C CYS A 189 -5.34 -8.91 -11.75
N GLY A 190 -6.12 -8.23 -12.58
CA GLY A 190 -6.94 -8.83 -13.63
C GLY A 190 -6.10 -9.55 -14.69
N LEU A 191 -5.04 -8.92 -15.18
CA LEU A 191 -4.10 -9.52 -16.11
C LEU A 191 -3.47 -10.80 -15.54
N ASN A 192 -3.01 -10.73 -14.31
CA ASN A 192 -2.43 -11.90 -13.63
C ASN A 192 -3.44 -13.03 -13.44
N TYR A 193 -4.66 -12.73 -13.05
CA TYR A 193 -5.72 -13.74 -12.92
C TYR A 193 -5.98 -14.50 -14.22
N LEU A 194 -5.96 -13.81 -15.35
CA LEU A 194 -6.20 -14.39 -16.67
C LEU A 194 -4.99 -15.17 -17.22
N ILE A 195 -3.78 -14.80 -16.84
CA ILE A 195 -2.54 -15.22 -17.49
C ILE A 195 -1.77 -16.25 -16.67
N VAL A 196 -1.75 -16.14 -15.34
CA VAL A 196 -1.06 -17.09 -14.44
C VAL A 196 -1.37 -18.56 -14.74
N PRO A 197 -2.63 -18.96 -15.06
CA PRO A 197 -2.94 -20.35 -15.37
C PRO A 197 -2.20 -20.91 -16.61
N ARG A 198 -1.61 -20.05 -17.44
CA ARG A 198 -0.88 -20.43 -18.68
C ARG A 198 0.59 -20.73 -18.42
N PHE A 199 1.11 -20.40 -17.24
CA PHE A 199 2.50 -20.61 -16.89
C PHE A 199 2.67 -21.80 -15.97
N SER A 200 3.74 -22.57 -16.19
CA SER A 200 4.14 -23.69 -15.34
C SER A 200 5.67 -23.70 -15.13
N GLY A 201 6.11 -24.31 -14.06
CA GLY A 201 7.53 -24.56 -13.82
C GLY A 201 8.35 -23.29 -13.59
N LEU A 202 9.52 -23.18 -14.24
CA LEU A 202 10.46 -22.07 -14.07
C LEU A 202 9.90 -20.74 -14.61
N GLY A 203 9.14 -20.76 -15.69
CA GLY A 203 8.53 -19.56 -16.27
C GLY A 203 7.54 -18.87 -15.29
N LEU A 204 6.77 -19.65 -14.53
CA LEU A 204 5.90 -19.11 -13.49
C LEU A 204 6.71 -18.40 -12.40
N ARG A 205 7.87 -18.92 -12.05
CA ARG A 205 8.74 -18.34 -11.02
C ARG A 205 9.27 -16.99 -11.43
N ASP A 206 9.80 -16.86 -12.63
CA ASP A 206 10.32 -15.60 -13.14
C ASP A 206 9.21 -14.57 -13.27
N TYR A 207 8.02 -15.00 -13.67
CA TYR A 207 6.84 -14.16 -13.74
C TYR A 207 6.44 -13.59 -12.37
N ILE A 208 6.46 -14.42 -11.33
CA ILE A 208 6.17 -13.97 -9.95
C ILE A 208 7.16 -12.91 -9.52
N VAL A 209 8.45 -13.08 -9.78
CA VAL A 209 9.49 -12.10 -9.42
C VAL A 209 9.32 -10.79 -10.20
N ALA A 210 9.08 -10.87 -11.50
CA ALA A 210 8.86 -9.69 -12.33
C ALA A 210 7.62 -8.91 -11.88
N THR A 211 6.51 -9.60 -11.62
CA THR A 211 5.29 -8.97 -11.14
C THR A 211 5.49 -8.33 -9.76
N ALA A 212 6.21 -8.98 -8.85
CA ALA A 212 6.55 -8.38 -7.55
C ALA A 212 7.38 -7.10 -7.71
N ALA A 213 8.34 -7.09 -8.63
CA ALA A 213 9.12 -5.90 -8.95
C ALA A 213 8.26 -4.77 -9.52
N LEU A 214 7.31 -5.08 -10.40
CA LEU A 214 6.36 -4.10 -10.95
C LEU A 214 5.43 -3.53 -9.89
N VAL A 215 4.99 -4.35 -8.94
CA VAL A 215 4.21 -3.87 -7.78
C VAL A 215 5.03 -2.90 -6.94
N VAL A 216 6.27 -3.24 -6.60
CA VAL A 216 7.15 -2.36 -5.82
C VAL A 216 7.42 -1.05 -6.57
N GLN A 217 7.67 -1.12 -7.88
CA GLN A 217 7.87 0.05 -8.72
C GLN A 217 6.60 0.92 -8.80
N GLY A 218 5.43 0.30 -8.92
CA GLY A 218 4.14 1.00 -8.90
C GLY A 218 3.88 1.71 -7.56
N LEU A 219 4.19 1.06 -6.44
CA LEU A 219 4.11 1.65 -5.10
C LEU A 219 5.06 2.85 -4.95
N TYR A 220 6.30 2.71 -5.43
CA TYR A 220 7.26 3.80 -5.42
C TYR A 220 6.77 5.01 -6.24
N LEU A 221 6.30 4.78 -7.47
CA LEU A 221 5.79 5.84 -8.33
C LEU A 221 4.52 6.48 -7.76
N TYR A 222 3.62 5.72 -7.17
CA TYR A 222 2.48 6.25 -6.43
C TYR A 222 2.92 7.18 -5.30
N ARG A 223 3.92 6.78 -4.52
CA ARG A 223 4.46 7.60 -3.43
C ARG A 223 5.09 8.88 -3.97
N GLN A 224 5.86 8.79 -5.03
CA GLN A 224 6.46 9.95 -5.70
C GLN A 224 5.36 10.89 -6.25
N ASP A 225 4.30 10.35 -6.83
CA ASP A 225 3.19 11.15 -7.34
C ASP A 225 2.45 11.93 -6.22
N LYS A 226 2.31 11.34 -5.04
CA LYS A 226 1.76 12.05 -3.86
C LYS A 226 2.63 13.25 -3.45
N ILE A 227 3.95 13.18 -3.65
CA ILE A 227 4.91 14.24 -3.29
C ILE A 227 5.07 15.26 -4.43
N ILE A 228 5.42 14.79 -5.64
CA ILE A 228 5.78 15.62 -6.79
C ILE A 228 4.55 16.08 -7.56
N ARG A 229 3.45 15.31 -7.51
CA ARG A 229 2.17 15.60 -8.18
C ARG A 229 2.30 15.59 -9.71
N TYR A 230 2.51 14.42 -10.27
CA TYR A 230 2.59 14.22 -11.71
C TYR A 230 1.35 14.78 -12.43
N SER A 231 1.54 15.28 -13.64
CA SER A 231 0.42 15.59 -14.55
C SER A 231 -0.33 14.29 -14.91
N MET A 232 -1.58 14.40 -15.33
CA MET A 232 -2.37 13.22 -15.75
C MET A 232 -1.68 12.47 -16.91
N ARG A 233 -1.05 13.20 -17.85
CA ARG A 233 -0.28 12.58 -18.96
C ARG A 233 0.90 11.75 -18.44
N GLN A 234 1.64 12.26 -17.46
CA GLN A 234 2.77 11.52 -16.86
C GLN A 234 2.28 10.29 -16.11
N ARG A 235 1.19 10.37 -15.34
CA ARG A 235 0.60 9.19 -14.67
C ARG A 235 0.22 8.11 -15.66
N ILE A 236 -0.54 8.48 -16.70
CA ILE A 236 -0.94 7.53 -17.74
C ILE A 236 0.29 6.92 -18.42
N ALA A 237 1.32 7.73 -18.72
CA ALA A 237 2.55 7.23 -19.32
C ALA A 237 3.27 6.21 -18.42
N TRP A 238 3.42 6.50 -17.13
CA TRP A 238 4.05 5.57 -16.19
C TRP A 238 3.26 4.28 -16.04
N ILE A 239 1.92 4.37 -15.89
CA ILE A 239 1.05 3.19 -15.81
C ILE A 239 1.14 2.36 -17.10
N ALA A 240 1.10 3.00 -18.26
CA ALA A 240 1.23 2.32 -19.54
C ALA A 240 2.58 1.62 -19.67
N ILE A 241 3.68 2.26 -19.26
CA ILE A 241 5.03 1.65 -19.27
C ILE A 241 5.06 0.41 -18.37
N LEU A 242 4.51 0.47 -17.16
CA LEU A 242 4.49 -0.66 -16.24
C LEU A 242 3.63 -1.81 -16.77
N LEU A 243 2.44 -1.52 -17.31
CA LEU A 243 1.56 -2.54 -17.88
C LEU A 243 2.13 -3.13 -19.17
N LEU A 244 2.80 -2.32 -20.00
CA LEU A 244 3.51 -2.82 -21.18
C LEU A 244 4.71 -3.69 -20.80
N ALA A 245 5.43 -3.34 -19.72
CA ALA A 245 6.51 -4.17 -19.20
C ALA A 245 5.98 -5.53 -18.71
N ASP A 246 4.85 -5.56 -18.00
CA ASP A 246 4.17 -6.79 -17.59
C ASP A 246 3.74 -7.62 -18.82
N ALA A 247 3.07 -6.99 -19.78
CA ALA A 247 2.63 -7.64 -21.01
C ALA A 247 3.80 -8.13 -21.87
N ALA A 248 4.89 -7.37 -21.97
CA ALA A 248 6.09 -7.76 -22.70
C ALA A 248 6.77 -8.96 -22.05
N TYR A 249 6.84 -8.97 -20.72
CA TYR A 249 7.36 -10.12 -19.98
C TYR A 249 6.53 -11.37 -20.22
N LEU A 250 5.20 -11.23 -20.33
CA LEU A 250 4.27 -12.32 -20.57
C LEU A 250 4.27 -12.83 -21.99
N GLY A 251 4.49 -11.97 -22.98
CA GLY A 251 4.29 -12.30 -24.39
C GLY A 251 5.56 -12.49 -25.22
N TRP A 252 6.67 -11.90 -24.80
CA TRP A 252 7.87 -11.79 -25.65
C TRP A 252 9.12 -12.44 -25.07
N LEU A 253 9.18 -12.68 -23.77
CA LEU A 253 10.32 -13.42 -23.24
C LEU A 253 10.15 -14.91 -23.58
N PRO A 254 11.07 -15.47 -24.37
CA PRO A 254 11.04 -16.92 -24.60
C PRO A 254 11.09 -17.62 -23.24
N THR A 255 10.28 -18.64 -23.08
CA THR A 255 10.19 -19.47 -21.87
C THR A 255 11.54 -20.02 -21.39
N ASP A 256 12.57 -19.87 -22.21
CA ASP A 256 13.93 -20.35 -21.97
C ASP A 256 14.91 -19.29 -21.43
N LEU A 257 14.57 -17.99 -21.49
CA LEU A 257 15.37 -16.91 -20.92
C LEU A 257 14.94 -16.65 -19.47
N THR A 258 15.29 -17.55 -18.59
CA THR A 258 15.05 -17.36 -17.17
C THR A 258 16.25 -16.67 -16.52
N ILE A 259 16.01 -15.61 -15.73
CA ILE A 259 17.05 -14.97 -14.89
C ILE A 259 17.79 -16.07 -14.10
N TRP A 260 17.12 -17.12 -13.73
CA TRP A 260 17.66 -18.27 -12.99
C TRP A 260 18.66 -19.11 -13.77
N LYS A 261 18.63 -19.11 -15.09
CA LYS A 261 19.74 -19.71 -15.89
C LYS A 261 21.05 -18.99 -15.69
N TRP A 262 20.99 -17.67 -15.44
CA TRP A 262 22.17 -16.83 -15.22
C TRP A 262 22.62 -16.80 -13.76
N VAL A 263 21.70 -16.80 -12.84
CA VAL A 263 21.95 -16.63 -11.40
C VAL A 263 22.05 -17.97 -10.67
N GLY A 264 21.35 -19.00 -11.16
CA GLY A 264 21.31 -20.34 -10.57
C GLY A 264 22.68 -21.00 -10.32
N PRO A 265 23.65 -20.90 -11.25
CA PRO A 265 25.00 -21.42 -11.02
C PRO A 265 25.74 -20.76 -9.86
N TYR A 266 25.39 -19.50 -9.53
CA TYR A 266 26.05 -18.73 -8.47
C TYR A 266 25.36 -18.87 -7.10
N ILE A 267 24.10 -19.29 -7.06
CA ILE A 267 23.32 -19.43 -5.81
C ILE A 267 23.35 -20.87 -5.30
N GLY A 268 23.98 -21.76 -6.04
CA GLY A 268 24.04 -23.20 -5.72
C GLY A 268 22.78 -23.94 -6.14
N SER A 269 22.96 -25.05 -6.86
CA SER A 269 21.91 -25.98 -7.29
C SER A 269 21.35 -26.81 -6.11
N ALA A 270 21.07 -26.19 -4.98
CA ALA A 270 20.33 -26.86 -3.93
C ALA A 270 18.89 -27.07 -4.48
N SER A 271 18.73 -28.13 -5.30
CA SER A 271 17.41 -28.70 -5.53
C SER A 271 16.77 -28.85 -4.16
N CYS A 272 15.56 -28.28 -3.98
CA CYS A 272 14.78 -28.66 -2.82
C CYS A 272 14.66 -30.18 -2.88
N ALA A 273 15.45 -30.90 -2.08
CA ALA A 273 15.23 -32.33 -1.90
C ALA A 273 13.79 -32.52 -1.41
N PRO A 274 13.07 -33.51 -1.92
CA PRO A 274 11.68 -33.74 -1.58
C PRO A 274 11.45 -33.92 -0.08
#